data_279e7478829e3ee62ec1b2f720130c6c
#
_entry.id   279e7478829e3ee62ec1b2f720130c6c
#
_cell.length_a   1.000
_cell.length_b   1.000
_cell.length_c   1.000
_cell.angle_alpha   90.00
_cell.angle_beta   90.00
_cell.angle_gamma   90.00
#
_symmetry.space_group_name_H-M   'P 1'
#
loop_
_entity.id
_entity.type
_entity.pdbx_description
1 polymer ?
#
loop_
_entity_poly.entity_id
_entity_poly.type
_entity_poly.pdbx_seq_one_letter_code
_entity_poly.pdbx_strand_id
1 'polypeptide(L)'
;MPTVLITGANRGLGLEFVRQYTADNWRVIATCRDPKSAKDLNQIKGNIKILPLDVTDFMVIEQTSKLLQSENIDILINNAGIFDSHKNGFGKTNFDD
;
A
#
# COMPACT_ATOMS: atom_id res chain seq x y z
N MET A 1 12.93 10.60 10.09
CA MET A 1 12.63 9.57 9.08
C MET A 1 11.19 9.75 8.62
N PRO A 2 10.99 10.03 7.35
CA PRO A 2 9.62 10.22 6.85
C PRO A 2 8.88 8.89 6.76
N THR A 3 7.57 8.97 6.71
CA THR A 3 6.70 7.80 6.69
C THR A 3 5.82 7.81 5.46
N VAL A 4 5.72 6.67 4.77
CA VAL A 4 4.85 6.51 3.62
C VAL A 4 3.88 5.37 3.88
N LEU A 5 2.63 5.56 3.51
CA LEU A 5 1.60 4.52 3.57
C LEU A 5 1.29 4.08 2.15
N ILE A 6 1.44 2.80 1.87
CA ILE A 6 1.22 2.26 0.53
C ILE A 6 0.14 1.20 0.59
N THR A 7 -0.94 1.38 -0.16
CA THR A 7 -1.98 0.36 -0.23
C THR A 7 -1.74 -0.54 -1.43
N GLY A 8 -2.28 -1.75 -1.37
CA GLY A 8 -2.06 -2.71 -2.44
C GLY A 8 -0.60 -3.06 -2.61
N ALA A 9 0.09 -3.27 -1.49
CA ALA A 9 1.54 -3.35 -1.50
C ALA A 9 2.11 -4.74 -1.72
N ASN A 10 1.27 -5.74 -1.90
CA ASN A 10 1.74 -7.12 -1.92
C ASN A 10 2.25 -7.58 -3.28
N ARG A 11 2.08 -6.79 -4.31
CA ARG A 11 2.55 -7.17 -5.64
C ARG A 11 2.59 -5.94 -6.55
N GLY A 12 3.15 -6.14 -7.74
CA GLY A 12 3.15 -5.14 -8.79
C GLY A 12 3.80 -3.84 -8.37
N LEU A 13 3.20 -2.75 -8.80
CA LEU A 13 3.76 -1.43 -8.56
C LEU A 13 3.81 -1.09 -7.07
N GLY A 14 2.79 -1.50 -6.31
CA GLY A 14 2.79 -1.24 -4.88
C GLY A 14 3.98 -1.88 -4.18
N LEU A 15 4.29 -3.12 -4.53
CA LEU A 15 5.43 -3.81 -3.96
C LEU A 15 6.74 -3.12 -4.32
N GLU A 16 6.84 -2.62 -5.54
CA GLU A 16 8.04 -1.92 -5.97
C GLU A 16 8.23 -0.62 -5.20
N PHE A 17 7.14 0.09 -4.93
CA PHE A 17 7.22 1.28 -4.08
C PHE A 17 7.76 0.93 -2.70
N VAL A 18 7.29 -0.18 -2.13
CA VAL A 18 7.77 -0.59 -0.81
C VAL A 18 9.29 -0.81 -0.86
N ARG A 19 9.76 -1.50 -1.89
CA ARG A 19 11.20 -1.75 -2.00
C ARG A 19 11.99 -0.45 -2.07
N GLN A 20 11.53 0.48 -2.88
CA GLN A 20 12.27 1.71 -3.10
C GLN A 20 12.28 2.61 -1.87
N TYR A 21 11.13 2.78 -1.24
CA TYR A 21 11.07 3.62 -0.06
C TYR A 21 11.84 3.00 1.10
N THR A 22 11.80 1.68 1.22
CA THR A 22 12.58 1.01 2.25
C THR A 22 14.07 1.20 2.03
N ALA A 23 14.51 1.12 0.78
CA ALA A 23 15.91 1.33 0.46
C ALA A 23 16.36 2.75 0.74
N ASP A 24 15.43 3.70 0.67
CA ASP A 24 15.72 5.09 0.97
C ASP A 24 15.55 5.42 2.44
N ASN A 25 15.41 4.41 3.27
CA ASN A 25 15.32 4.57 4.73
C ASN A 25 14.07 5.27 5.21
N TRP A 26 13.00 5.17 4.45
CA TRP A 26 11.71 5.64 4.90
C TRP A 26 11.09 4.61 5.83
N ARG A 27 10.24 5.08 6.73
CA ARG A 27 9.37 4.17 7.46
C ARG A 27 8.20 3.86 6.54
N VAL A 28 7.95 2.58 6.28
CA VAL A 28 6.94 2.16 5.33
C VAL A 28 5.80 1.44 6.04
N ILE A 29 4.57 1.90 5.82
CA ILE A 29 3.40 1.18 6.27
C ILE A 29 2.77 0.60 5.03
N ALA A 30 2.86 -0.72 4.89
CA ALA A 30 2.40 -1.42 3.70
C ALA A 30 1.10 -2.13 4.03
N THR A 31 0.08 -1.95 3.20
CA THR A 31 -1.18 -2.63 3.45
C THR A 31 -1.56 -3.51 2.28
N CYS A 32 -2.22 -4.61 2.58
CA CYS A 32 -2.75 -5.50 1.58
C CYS A 32 -3.90 -6.28 2.20
N ARG A 33 -4.67 -6.95 1.37
CA ARG A 33 -5.86 -7.63 1.86
C ARG A 33 -5.52 -8.78 2.79
N ASP A 34 -4.49 -9.54 2.47
CA ASP A 34 -4.11 -10.70 3.26
C ASP A 34 -2.59 -10.72 3.49
N PRO A 35 -2.14 -10.10 4.57
CA PRO A 35 -0.70 -10.04 4.83
C PRO A 35 -0.03 -11.40 4.95
N LYS A 36 -0.74 -12.40 5.39
CA LYS A 36 -0.14 -13.73 5.55
C LYS A 36 0.25 -14.34 4.23
N SER A 37 -0.47 -13.99 3.17
CA SER A 37 -0.19 -14.53 1.85
C SER A 37 0.78 -13.68 1.04
N ALA A 38 1.20 -12.56 1.57
CA ALA A 38 2.05 -11.63 0.85
C ALA A 38 3.52 -12.01 0.99
N LYS A 39 3.92 -13.07 0.32
CA LYS A 39 5.27 -13.62 0.50
C LYS A 39 6.36 -12.63 0.14
N ASP A 40 6.23 -11.99 -0.99
CA ASP A 40 7.27 -11.06 -1.43
C ASP A 40 7.38 -9.88 -0.50
N LEU A 41 6.24 -9.36 -0.05
CA LEU A 41 6.21 -8.25 0.86
C LEU A 41 6.86 -8.60 2.19
N ASN A 42 6.57 -9.80 2.68
CA ASN A 42 7.11 -10.23 3.96
C ASN A 42 8.61 -10.47 3.93
N GLN A 43 9.18 -10.58 2.75
CA GLN A 43 10.62 -10.80 2.61
C GLN A 43 11.42 -9.51 2.56
N ILE A 44 10.77 -8.38 2.41
CA ILE A 44 11.48 -7.11 2.36
C ILE A 44 11.94 -6.73 3.75
N LYS A 45 13.20 -6.40 3.89
CA LYS A 45 13.77 -6.04 5.18
C LYS A 45 13.93 -4.54 5.30
N GLY A 46 13.63 -4.03 6.49
CA GLY A 46 13.73 -2.62 6.75
C GLY A 46 12.69 -2.18 7.75
N ASN A 47 12.43 -0.90 7.81
CA ASN A 47 11.47 -0.35 8.75
C ASN A 47 10.07 -0.41 8.13
N ILE A 48 9.48 -1.58 8.16
CA ILE A 48 8.20 -1.86 7.51
C ILE A 48 7.19 -2.37 8.51
N LYS A 49 5.98 -1.82 8.43
CA LYS A 49 4.85 -2.32 9.20
C LYS A 49 3.80 -2.77 8.19
N ILE A 50 3.37 -4.03 8.27
CA ILE A 50 2.42 -4.59 7.33
C ILE A 50 1.07 -4.75 8.01
N LEU A 51 0.04 -4.15 7.42
CA LEU A 51 -1.30 -4.16 8.00
C LEU A 51 -2.33 -4.66 7.00
N PRO A 52 -3.38 -5.32 7.49
CA PRO A 52 -4.46 -5.73 6.60
C PRO A 52 -5.35 -4.53 6.27
N LEU A 53 -5.71 -4.40 5.01
CA LEU A 53 -6.63 -3.36 4.57
C LEU A 53 -7.27 -3.82 3.28
N ASP A 54 -8.58 -4.03 3.29
CA ASP A 54 -9.31 -4.48 2.13
C ASP A 54 -9.98 -3.29 1.46
N VAL A 55 -9.38 -2.83 0.37
CA VAL A 55 -9.88 -1.64 -0.31
C VAL A 55 -11.14 -1.89 -1.11
N THR A 56 -11.62 -3.11 -1.18
CA THR A 56 -12.91 -3.38 -1.81
C THR A 56 -14.06 -3.11 -0.85
N ASP A 57 -13.77 -2.92 0.43
CA ASP A 57 -14.76 -2.64 1.43
C ASP A 57 -14.89 -1.14 1.58
N PHE A 58 -16.11 -0.61 1.58
CA PHE A 58 -16.24 0.84 1.70
C PHE A 58 -15.79 1.35 3.06
N MET A 59 -15.56 0.48 4.01
CA MET A 59 -15.00 0.89 5.29
C MET A 59 -13.52 1.28 5.18
N VAL A 60 -12.91 1.06 4.03
CA VAL A 60 -11.52 1.39 3.83
C VAL A 60 -11.24 2.86 4.10
N ILE A 61 -12.17 3.73 3.76
CA ILE A 61 -11.97 5.16 3.96
C ILE A 61 -11.76 5.45 5.44
N GLU A 62 -12.58 4.87 6.28
CA GLU A 62 -12.47 5.08 7.71
C GLU A 62 -11.18 4.51 8.26
N GLN A 63 -10.80 3.32 7.80
CA GLN A 63 -9.57 2.70 8.24
C GLN A 63 -8.35 3.51 7.84
N THR A 64 -8.35 4.01 6.62
CA THR A 64 -7.25 4.82 6.14
C THR A 64 -7.14 6.11 6.93
N SER A 65 -8.28 6.73 7.22
CA SER A 65 -8.29 7.94 8.04
C SER A 65 -7.66 7.71 9.38
N LYS A 66 -7.98 6.61 10.01
CA LYS A 66 -7.40 6.30 11.32
C LYS A 66 -5.90 6.12 11.25
N LEU A 67 -5.42 5.46 10.20
CA LEU A 67 -3.99 5.29 10.02
C LEU A 67 -3.30 6.63 9.83
N LEU A 68 -3.90 7.51 9.02
CA LEU A 68 -3.32 8.82 8.78
C LEU A 68 -3.22 9.63 10.06
N GLN A 69 -4.21 9.50 10.92
CA GLN A 69 -4.21 10.23 12.17
C GLN A 69 -3.21 9.69 13.18
N SER A 70 -3.08 8.38 13.24
CA SER A 70 -2.29 7.76 14.29
C SER A 70 -0.81 7.64 13.94
N GLU A 71 -0.45 7.67 12.67
CA GLU A 71 0.90 7.35 12.27
C GLU A 71 1.70 8.53 11.73
N ASN A 72 1.15 9.70 11.68
CA ASN A 72 1.89 10.87 11.22
C ASN A 72 2.52 10.63 9.84
N ILE A 73 1.68 10.31 8.88
CA ILE A 73 2.12 9.90 7.55
C ILE A 73 2.42 11.09 6.66
N ASP A 74 3.57 11.06 5.99
CA ASP A 74 3.99 12.14 5.10
C ASP A 74 3.48 11.98 3.69
N ILE A 75 3.39 10.74 3.20
CA ILE A 75 2.94 10.45 1.84
C ILE A 75 1.99 9.27 1.86
N LEU A 76 0.88 9.39 1.13
CA LEU A 76 -0.05 8.29 0.93
C LEU A 76 -0.02 7.88 -0.53
N ILE A 77 0.31 6.63 -0.81
CA ILE A 77 0.23 6.07 -2.14
C ILE A 77 -0.93 5.08 -2.16
N ASN A 78 -2.05 5.51 -2.72
CA ASN A 78 -3.24 4.69 -2.77
C ASN A 78 -3.26 3.86 -4.05
N ASN A 79 -2.39 2.89 -4.10
CA ASN A 79 -2.22 2.05 -5.27
C ASN A 79 -3.40 1.12 -5.51
N ALA A 80 -3.95 0.56 -4.46
CA ALA A 80 -5.03 -0.40 -4.61
C ALA A 80 -6.30 0.22 -5.15
N GLY A 81 -6.53 1.48 -4.90
CA GLY A 81 -7.75 2.13 -5.35
C GLY A 81 -7.84 2.31 -6.85
N ILE A 82 -6.74 2.12 -7.54
CA ILE A 82 -6.71 2.28 -8.98
C ILE A 82 -7.56 1.24 -9.69
N PHE A 83 -7.79 0.13 -9.07
CA PHE A 83 -8.55 -0.93 -9.70
C PHE A 83 -9.93 -0.55 -10.10
N ASP A 84 -10.58 0.30 -9.38
CA ASP A 84 -11.92 0.68 -9.74
C ASP A 84 -11.94 1.41 -11.06
N SER A 85 -10.92 2.17 -11.30
CA SER A 85 -10.81 2.84 -12.57
C SER A 85 -10.65 1.86 -13.69
N HIS A 86 -10.03 0.77 -13.43
CA HIS A 86 -9.83 -0.24 -14.42
C HIS A 86 -11.15 -0.68 -15.04
N LYS A 87 -12.15 -0.82 -14.23
CA LYS A 87 -13.45 -1.25 -14.73
C LYS A 87 -14.02 -0.24 -15.70
N ASN A 88 -13.59 0.96 -15.62
CA ASN A 88 -14.05 1.99 -16.54
C ASN A 88 -13.14 2.15 -17.73
N GLY A 89 -12.15 1.33 -17.80
CA GLY A 89 -11.33 1.27 -18.97
C GLY A 89 -10.08 2.09 -18.95
N PHE A 90 -9.90 2.98 -18.04
CA PHE A 90 -8.70 3.75 -18.14
C PHE A 90 -7.62 3.36 -17.16
N GLY A 91 -7.98 2.83 -16.05
CA GLY A 91 -6.96 2.43 -15.10
C GLY A 91 -6.19 1.24 -15.51
N LYS A 92 -6.73 0.52 -16.47
CA LYS A 92 -6.09 -0.69 -16.88
C LYS A 92 -4.78 -0.46 -17.51
N THR A 93 -4.54 0.70 -17.83
CA THR A 93 -3.45 0.90 -18.62
C THR A 93 -2.26 0.35 -18.07
N ASN A 94 -2.08 0.35 -16.90
CA ASN A 94 -0.78 0.08 -16.63
C ASN A 94 -0.49 -0.35 -15.34
N PHE A 95 -1.15 0.12 -14.46
CA PHE A 95 -0.65 -0.03 -13.17
C PHE A 95 -0.90 -1.34 -12.56
N ASP A 96 -1.84 -2.05 -13.02
CA ASP A 96 -2.20 -3.24 -12.35
C ASP A 96 -1.39 -4.41 -12.75
N ASP A 97 -0.36 -4.20 -13.37
CA ASP A 97 0.47 -5.33 -13.64
C ASP A 97 1.34 -5.78 -12.53
#